data_d64c6733b6032a28d153a6cb29550c76
#
_entry.id   d64c6733b6032a28d153a6cb29550c76
#
_cell.length_a   1.000
_cell.length_b   1.000
_cell.length_c   1.000
_cell.angle_alpha   90.00
_cell.angle_beta   90.00
_cell.angle_gamma   90.00
#
_symmetry.space_group_name_H-M   'P 1'
#
loop_
_entity.id
_entity.type
_entity.pdbx_description
1 polymer ?
#
loop_
_entity_poly.entity_id
_entity_poly.type
_entity_poly.pdbx_seq_one_letter_code
_entity_poly.pdbx_strand_id
1 'polypeptide(L)'
;MITAWTVVARIRFPPVHGTEPLVPPLSGRPGSLRGVTAPLDLTADPVELTAALVDIPSVSGGEKAIADAVEQALRDQAPHLEVVRNGDAVLARTNLGRDSRVVLAGHLDTVPINDNLPVRRTGSGAEEVLHGCGTVDMKSGDAVMLHLAATLPEPRHDLTFVFYDCEEVEAERNGLNRIERELPEWLAGDLAVVCEPSNAAIEAGCQGTMRVEVRTTGARAHTARAWMGVNAIHAAQPVLQRLVEYTPRNPVIDGLQFREGLQAVRIEGGVAGNVVPDSCVVTVNHRFAPDKSLAEAEAHLREVFDGFEVAVTDGAAGALPGLTSPAAAQLVEASGSEPVAKLGWTDVARFAARGLPAVNFGPGSPTLAHTKQEHVATAEIRHCADVLRRFFA
;
A
#
# COMPACT_ATOMS: atom_id res chain seq x y z
N MET A 1 45.29 -44.37 0.42
CA MET A 1 46.01 -43.22 -0.13
C MET A 1 45.26 -42.71 -1.33
N ILE A 2 44.38 -41.72 -1.15
CA ILE A 2 43.86 -40.91 -2.24
C ILE A 2 43.66 -39.53 -1.62
N THR A 3 44.48 -38.59 -2.06
CA THR A 3 44.52 -37.19 -1.62
C THR A 3 43.50 -36.41 -2.40
N ALA A 4 42.51 -35.82 -1.70
CA ALA A 4 41.58 -34.88 -2.27
C ALA A 4 42.17 -33.45 -2.20
N TRP A 5 42.35 -32.80 -3.33
CA TRP A 5 42.72 -31.39 -3.42
C TRP A 5 41.48 -30.52 -3.38
N THR A 6 41.36 -29.69 -2.35
CA THR A 6 40.32 -28.67 -2.24
C THR A 6 40.81 -27.42 -2.96
N VAL A 7 40.13 -27.04 -4.03
CA VAL A 7 40.36 -25.76 -4.73
C VAL A 7 39.60 -24.68 -4.00
N VAL A 8 40.31 -23.80 -3.29
CA VAL A 8 39.75 -22.58 -2.71
C VAL A 8 39.83 -21.48 -3.78
N ALA A 9 38.69 -21.12 -4.36
CA ALA A 9 38.59 -19.96 -5.22
C ALA A 9 38.69 -18.67 -4.39
N ARG A 10 39.75 -17.91 -4.60
CA ARG A 10 39.93 -16.57 -4.03
C ARG A 10 39.13 -15.58 -4.85
N ILE A 11 38.02 -15.09 -4.28
CA ILE A 11 37.33 -13.92 -4.81
C ILE A 11 38.15 -12.69 -4.44
N ARG A 12 38.73 -12.01 -5.44
CA ARG A 12 39.36 -10.70 -5.27
C ARG A 12 38.32 -9.61 -5.39
N PHE A 13 38.09 -8.86 -4.33
CA PHE A 13 37.39 -7.58 -4.38
C PHE A 13 38.37 -6.48 -4.80
N PRO A 14 37.98 -5.56 -5.69
CA PRO A 14 38.79 -4.39 -6.00
C PRO A 14 38.85 -3.43 -4.79
N PRO A 15 39.94 -2.65 -4.61
CA PRO A 15 40.05 -1.70 -3.53
C PRO A 15 39.05 -0.56 -3.71
N VAL A 16 38.28 -0.24 -2.65
CA VAL A 16 37.42 0.93 -2.59
C VAL A 16 38.34 2.13 -2.31
N HIS A 17 38.65 2.90 -3.33
CA HIS A 17 39.23 4.24 -3.17
C HIS A 17 38.11 5.20 -2.86
N GLY A 18 38.10 5.70 -1.62
CA GLY A 18 37.28 6.84 -1.24
C GLY A 18 37.73 8.10 -1.95
N THR A 19 36.87 8.64 -2.79
CA THR A 19 36.90 10.05 -3.20
C THR A 19 35.50 10.58 -3.05
N GLU A 20 35.33 11.51 -2.11
CA GLU A 20 34.12 12.33 -2.04
C GLU A 20 33.90 13.00 -3.40
N PRO A 21 32.72 12.93 -4.00
CA PRO A 21 32.42 13.80 -5.11
C PRO A 21 32.03 15.17 -4.55
N LEU A 22 32.83 16.19 -4.84
CA LEU A 22 32.45 17.59 -4.82
C LEU A 22 31.24 17.76 -5.76
N VAL A 23 30.06 17.89 -5.20
CA VAL A 23 28.84 18.30 -5.94
C VAL A 23 28.99 19.80 -6.18
N PRO A 24 29.10 20.26 -7.44
CA PRO A 24 29.03 21.69 -7.72
C PRO A 24 27.61 22.20 -7.41
N PRO A 25 27.45 23.44 -6.92
CA PRO A 25 26.13 23.98 -6.68
C PRO A 25 25.41 24.13 -8.02
N LEU A 26 24.26 23.46 -8.16
CA LEU A 26 23.33 23.64 -9.25
C LEU A 26 22.74 25.04 -9.16
N SER A 27 23.36 26.01 -9.83
CA SER A 27 22.77 27.31 -10.13
C SER A 27 21.84 27.18 -11.34
N GLY A 28 20.71 26.50 -11.14
CA GLY A 28 19.56 26.52 -12.02
C GLY A 28 18.42 27.19 -11.30
N ARG A 29 18.04 28.39 -11.71
CA ARG A 29 16.77 28.98 -11.29
C ARG A 29 15.66 27.98 -11.61
N PRO A 30 14.76 27.68 -10.66
CA PRO A 30 13.57 26.93 -10.99
C PRO A 30 12.77 27.76 -11.97
N GLY A 31 12.78 27.37 -13.24
CA GLY A 31 11.81 27.85 -14.22
C GLY A 31 10.44 27.51 -13.65
N SER A 32 9.63 28.52 -13.37
CA SER A 32 8.24 28.35 -13.00
C SER A 32 7.51 27.74 -14.19
N LEU A 33 7.44 26.43 -14.24
CA LEU A 33 6.44 25.73 -15.04
C LEU A 33 5.09 25.98 -14.34
N ARG A 34 4.51 27.16 -14.55
CA ARG A 34 3.08 27.35 -14.46
C ARG A 34 2.47 26.66 -15.68
N GLY A 35 2.53 25.35 -15.72
CA GLY A 35 1.69 24.54 -16.57
C GLY A 35 0.30 24.60 -15.98
N VAL A 36 -0.61 25.32 -16.62
CA VAL A 36 -2.05 25.09 -16.42
C VAL A 36 -2.26 23.65 -16.87
N THR A 37 -2.40 22.72 -15.94
CA THR A 37 -2.83 21.35 -16.26
C THR A 37 -4.15 21.47 -16.99
N ALA A 38 -4.29 20.79 -18.14
CA ALA A 38 -5.58 20.77 -18.85
C ALA A 38 -6.67 20.27 -17.86
N PRO A 39 -7.87 20.86 -17.91
CA PRO A 39 -8.95 20.39 -17.06
C PRO A 39 -9.20 18.89 -17.25
N LEU A 40 -9.42 18.15 -16.16
CA LEU A 40 -9.81 16.73 -16.24
C LEU A 40 -11.18 16.63 -16.88
N ASP A 41 -11.33 15.74 -17.87
CA ASP A 41 -12.62 15.38 -18.44
C ASP A 41 -13.12 14.07 -17.81
N LEU A 42 -14.04 14.18 -16.84
CA LEU A 42 -14.59 13.04 -16.11
C LEU A 42 -15.50 12.15 -16.97
N THR A 43 -15.96 12.66 -18.13
CA THR A 43 -16.82 11.91 -19.04
C THR A 43 -16.01 11.14 -20.11
N ALA A 44 -14.71 11.41 -20.22
CA ALA A 44 -13.81 10.69 -21.11
C ALA A 44 -13.71 9.19 -20.72
N ASP A 45 -13.17 8.38 -21.62
CA ASP A 45 -12.80 6.99 -21.33
C ASP A 45 -11.91 6.97 -20.06
N PRO A 46 -12.17 6.13 -19.04
CA PRO A 46 -11.39 6.09 -17.82
C PRO A 46 -9.88 5.84 -18.04
N VAL A 47 -9.49 5.31 -19.20
CA VAL A 47 -8.07 5.18 -19.61
C VAL A 47 -7.46 6.56 -19.90
N GLU A 48 -8.19 7.44 -20.59
CA GLU A 48 -7.73 8.81 -20.85
C GLU A 48 -7.65 9.61 -19.56
N LEU A 49 -8.63 9.44 -18.70
CA LEU A 49 -8.64 10.07 -17.38
C LEU A 49 -7.49 9.57 -16.49
N THR A 50 -7.20 8.26 -16.52
CA THR A 50 -6.01 7.69 -15.84
C THR A 50 -4.73 8.38 -16.32
N ALA A 51 -4.55 8.49 -17.65
CA ALA A 51 -3.37 9.13 -18.21
C ALA A 51 -3.24 10.60 -17.77
N ALA A 52 -4.35 11.34 -17.74
CA ALA A 52 -4.37 12.73 -17.29
C ALA A 52 -4.02 12.86 -15.78
N LEU A 53 -4.53 11.97 -14.93
CA LEU A 53 -4.21 11.95 -13.50
C LEU A 53 -2.75 11.58 -13.23
N VAL A 54 -2.21 10.61 -13.97
CA VAL A 54 -0.81 10.18 -13.83
C VAL A 54 0.15 11.33 -14.16
N ASP A 55 -0.17 12.14 -15.16
CA ASP A 55 0.66 13.29 -15.56
C ASP A 55 0.57 14.49 -14.59
N ILE A 56 -0.23 14.41 -13.52
CA ILE A 56 -0.20 15.35 -12.40
C ILE A 56 0.65 14.73 -11.28
N PRO A 57 1.91 15.16 -11.07
CA PRO A 57 2.75 14.62 -9.99
C PRO A 57 2.14 14.89 -8.62
N SER A 58 2.09 13.85 -7.77
CA SER A 58 1.47 13.92 -6.45
C SER A 58 2.18 13.01 -5.43
N VAL A 59 3.51 13.13 -5.32
CA VAL A 59 4.26 12.42 -4.27
C VAL A 59 3.71 12.83 -2.91
N SER A 60 3.57 11.86 -1.99
CA SER A 60 2.97 12.04 -0.65
C SER A 60 3.42 13.33 0.05
N GLY A 61 2.46 14.16 0.43
CA GLY A 61 2.66 15.51 0.96
C GLY A 61 2.76 16.60 -0.11
N GLY A 62 2.53 16.27 -1.40
CA GLY A 62 2.50 17.19 -2.54
C GLY A 62 1.23 17.11 -3.38
N GLU A 63 0.12 16.62 -2.81
CA GLU A 63 -1.12 16.27 -3.52
C GLU A 63 -1.97 17.48 -3.93
N LYS A 64 -1.63 18.68 -3.46
CA LYS A 64 -2.45 19.87 -3.68
C LYS A 64 -2.89 20.06 -5.13
N ALA A 65 -2.01 19.84 -6.09
CA ALA A 65 -2.31 20.09 -7.51
C ALA A 65 -3.33 19.11 -8.07
N ILE A 66 -3.19 17.82 -7.75
CA ILE A 66 -4.14 16.79 -8.20
C ILE A 66 -5.48 16.95 -7.47
N ALA A 67 -5.45 17.25 -6.18
CA ALA A 67 -6.66 17.48 -5.40
C ALA A 67 -7.44 18.71 -5.87
N ASP A 68 -6.76 19.81 -6.24
CA ASP A 68 -7.41 20.99 -6.84
C ASP A 68 -8.05 20.63 -8.18
N ALA A 69 -7.38 19.83 -9.01
CA ALA A 69 -7.91 19.39 -10.31
C ALA A 69 -9.13 18.48 -10.16
N VAL A 70 -9.08 17.54 -9.22
CA VAL A 70 -10.20 16.62 -8.90
C VAL A 70 -11.40 17.39 -8.35
N GLU A 71 -11.19 18.29 -7.38
CA GLU A 71 -12.27 19.10 -6.81
C GLU A 71 -12.95 19.96 -7.89
N GLN A 72 -12.15 20.66 -8.71
CA GLN A 72 -12.68 21.51 -9.77
C GLN A 72 -13.49 20.70 -10.78
N ALA A 73 -12.97 19.55 -11.23
CA ALA A 73 -13.66 18.69 -12.19
C ALA A 73 -14.99 18.13 -11.65
N LEU A 74 -15.01 17.69 -10.38
CA LEU A 74 -16.24 17.21 -9.74
C LEU A 74 -17.29 18.32 -9.63
N ARG A 75 -16.90 19.53 -9.22
CA ARG A 75 -17.83 20.67 -9.12
C ARG A 75 -18.41 21.08 -10.47
N ASP A 76 -17.60 21.03 -11.52
CA ASP A 76 -18.02 21.46 -12.87
C ASP A 76 -18.83 20.40 -13.62
N GLN A 77 -18.50 19.11 -13.44
CA GLN A 77 -19.01 18.04 -14.29
C GLN A 77 -19.94 17.04 -13.58
N ALA A 78 -20.00 17.10 -12.24
CA ALA A 78 -20.90 16.28 -11.42
C ALA A 78 -21.73 17.14 -10.45
N PRO A 79 -22.52 18.11 -10.93
CA PRO A 79 -23.24 19.08 -10.10
C PRO A 79 -24.35 18.44 -9.22
N HIS A 80 -24.66 17.17 -9.44
CA HIS A 80 -25.59 16.38 -8.63
C HIS A 80 -24.95 15.87 -7.33
N LEU A 81 -23.62 16.01 -7.17
CA LEU A 81 -22.90 15.59 -5.97
C LEU A 81 -22.70 16.77 -5.01
N GLU A 82 -22.80 16.47 -3.72
CA GLU A 82 -22.25 17.32 -2.68
C GLU A 82 -20.74 17.12 -2.64
N VAL A 83 -19.94 18.19 -2.79
CA VAL A 83 -18.47 18.12 -2.83
C VAL A 83 -17.88 18.92 -1.68
N VAL A 84 -17.00 18.28 -0.89
CA VAL A 84 -16.29 18.87 0.25
C VAL A 84 -14.79 18.65 0.11
N ARG A 85 -13.98 19.66 0.48
CA ARG A 85 -12.53 19.57 0.60
C ARG A 85 -12.12 19.43 2.06
N ASN A 86 -11.20 18.52 2.37
CA ASN A 86 -10.60 18.36 3.69
C ASN A 86 -9.08 18.19 3.56
N GLY A 87 -8.31 19.25 3.76
CA GLY A 87 -6.89 19.28 3.43
C GLY A 87 -6.66 19.07 1.94
N ASP A 88 -5.89 18.04 1.56
CA ASP A 88 -5.73 17.62 0.17
C ASP A 88 -6.60 16.40 -0.19
N ALA A 89 -7.52 16.00 0.68
CA ALA A 89 -8.58 15.07 0.35
C ALA A 89 -9.80 15.79 -0.26
N VAL A 90 -10.45 15.12 -1.23
CA VAL A 90 -11.70 15.56 -1.87
C VAL A 90 -12.77 14.50 -1.65
N LEU A 91 -13.92 14.89 -1.11
CA LEU A 91 -15.04 13.99 -0.88
C LEU A 91 -16.23 14.45 -1.72
N ALA A 92 -16.93 13.49 -2.33
CA ALA A 92 -18.14 13.77 -3.09
C ALA A 92 -19.21 12.71 -2.79
N ARG A 93 -20.50 13.08 -2.71
CA ARG A 93 -21.54 12.09 -2.46
C ARG A 93 -22.88 12.45 -3.10
N THR A 94 -23.64 11.40 -3.40
CA THR A 94 -25.07 11.53 -3.71
C THR A 94 -25.91 11.62 -2.43
N ASN A 95 -27.08 12.23 -2.53
CA ASN A 95 -28.08 12.29 -1.45
C ASN A 95 -29.47 12.01 -2.04
N LEU A 96 -29.62 10.82 -2.66
CA LEU A 96 -30.85 10.39 -3.33
C LEU A 96 -31.85 9.75 -2.36
N GLY A 97 -31.41 9.42 -1.14
CA GLY A 97 -32.22 8.75 -0.13
C GLY A 97 -32.47 7.28 -0.44
N ARG A 98 -31.42 6.62 -0.99
CA ARG A 98 -31.44 5.16 -1.24
C ARG A 98 -31.35 4.39 0.08
N ASP A 99 -31.84 3.15 0.09
CA ASP A 99 -31.86 2.28 1.28
C ASP A 99 -30.44 1.88 1.76
N SER A 100 -29.44 2.04 0.93
CA SER A 100 -28.06 1.70 1.24
C SER A 100 -27.08 2.68 0.61
N ARG A 101 -25.87 2.78 1.20
CA ARG A 101 -24.76 3.64 0.74
C ARG A 101 -23.51 2.83 0.56
N VAL A 102 -22.81 3.02 -0.56
CA VAL A 102 -21.48 2.46 -0.82
C VAL A 102 -20.44 3.57 -0.82
N VAL A 103 -19.35 3.35 -0.09
CA VAL A 103 -18.20 4.25 -0.07
C VAL A 103 -17.16 3.70 -1.03
N LEU A 104 -16.76 4.49 -2.02
CA LEU A 104 -15.62 4.23 -2.89
C LEU A 104 -14.45 5.06 -2.40
N ALA A 105 -13.29 4.47 -2.16
CA ALA A 105 -12.12 5.17 -1.65
C ALA A 105 -10.88 4.90 -2.50
N GLY A 106 -10.08 5.95 -2.72
CA GLY A 106 -8.81 5.90 -3.41
C GLY A 106 -7.90 7.03 -2.96
N HIS A 107 -6.56 6.80 -2.99
CA HIS A 107 -5.59 7.81 -2.61
C HIS A 107 -5.01 8.53 -3.83
N LEU A 108 -4.78 9.83 -3.66
CA LEU A 108 -4.26 10.72 -4.71
C LEU A 108 -2.73 10.76 -4.76
N ASP A 109 -2.08 10.33 -3.69
CA ASP A 109 -0.62 10.36 -3.59
C ASP A 109 0.03 9.15 -4.27
N THR A 110 1.33 9.26 -4.44
CA THR A 110 2.20 8.21 -4.96
C THR A 110 3.50 8.19 -4.17
N VAL A 111 4.20 7.07 -4.23
CA VAL A 111 5.62 6.99 -3.85
C VAL A 111 6.48 7.96 -4.68
N PRO A 112 7.74 8.23 -4.28
CA PRO A 112 8.65 9.07 -5.07
C PRO A 112 8.81 8.59 -6.52
N ILE A 113 8.74 9.54 -7.47
CA ILE A 113 8.90 9.29 -8.90
C ILE A 113 10.29 8.71 -9.19
N ASN A 114 10.35 7.65 -10.00
CA ASN A 114 11.58 6.94 -10.37
C ASN A 114 11.77 6.87 -11.90
N ASP A 115 11.96 8.02 -12.54
CA ASP A 115 12.06 8.16 -14.02
C ASP A 115 10.90 7.51 -14.79
N ASN A 116 9.72 7.47 -14.19
CA ASN A 116 8.50 6.86 -14.71
C ASN A 116 7.35 7.86 -14.89
N LEU A 117 7.67 9.12 -15.19
CA LEU A 117 6.78 10.15 -15.70
C LEU A 117 7.45 10.87 -16.87
N PRO A 118 6.68 11.42 -17.83
CA PRO A 118 5.22 11.37 -17.95
C PRO A 118 4.71 9.98 -18.33
N VAL A 119 3.37 9.81 -18.33
CA VAL A 119 2.71 8.57 -18.76
C VAL A 119 3.14 8.19 -20.18
N ARG A 120 3.36 6.89 -20.41
CA ARG A 120 3.66 6.35 -21.73
C ARG A 120 2.67 5.26 -22.09
N ARG A 121 2.34 5.14 -23.35
CA ARG A 121 1.47 4.10 -23.90
C ARG A 121 2.28 3.13 -24.74
N THR A 122 1.98 1.84 -24.61
CA THR A 122 2.51 0.78 -25.47
C THR A 122 1.38 -0.17 -25.89
N GLY A 123 1.57 -0.90 -26.97
CA GLY A 123 0.52 -1.76 -27.50
C GLY A 123 -0.60 -0.97 -28.19
N SER A 124 -1.69 -1.64 -28.48
CA SER A 124 -2.90 -1.04 -29.06
C SER A 124 -4.11 -1.97 -28.85
N GLY A 125 -5.32 -1.40 -28.81
CA GLY A 125 -6.56 -2.17 -28.61
C GLY A 125 -6.57 -2.90 -27.28
N ALA A 126 -6.80 -4.22 -27.29
CA ALA A 126 -6.86 -5.01 -26.06
C ALA A 126 -5.50 -5.20 -25.36
N GLU A 127 -4.40 -5.00 -26.09
CA GLU A 127 -3.02 -5.11 -25.55
C GLU A 127 -2.41 -3.75 -25.17
N GLU A 128 -3.22 -2.70 -25.17
CA GLU A 128 -2.74 -1.37 -24.77
C GLU A 128 -2.45 -1.32 -23.28
N VAL A 129 -1.31 -0.72 -22.94
CA VAL A 129 -0.80 -0.59 -21.57
C VAL A 129 -0.37 0.85 -21.29
N LEU A 130 -0.78 1.39 -20.14
CA LEU A 130 -0.28 2.65 -19.61
C LEU A 130 0.88 2.39 -18.65
N HIS A 131 1.99 3.08 -18.83
CA HIS A 131 3.16 3.04 -17.95
C HIS A 131 3.33 4.39 -17.26
N GLY A 132 3.55 4.38 -15.95
CA GLY A 132 3.76 5.62 -15.19
C GLY A 132 3.62 5.42 -13.70
N CYS A 133 4.19 6.33 -12.90
CA CYS A 133 4.04 6.33 -11.45
C CYS A 133 2.58 6.59 -11.07
N GLY A 134 1.98 5.71 -10.29
CA GLY A 134 0.57 5.76 -9.90
C GLY A 134 -0.39 5.16 -10.95
N THR A 135 0.09 4.56 -12.05
CA THR A 135 -0.80 3.88 -13.01
C THR A 135 -1.49 2.68 -12.39
N VAL A 136 -0.84 2.01 -11.45
CA VAL A 136 -1.37 0.89 -10.67
C VAL A 136 -1.82 1.37 -9.31
N ASP A 137 -1.00 2.15 -8.64
CA ASP A 137 -1.16 2.54 -7.24
C ASP A 137 -1.25 4.06 -7.09
N MET A 138 -2.53 4.62 -7.05
CA MET A 138 -3.75 3.92 -7.49
C MET A 138 -4.63 4.82 -8.39
N LYS A 139 -3.99 5.71 -9.21
CA LYS A 139 -4.71 6.70 -10.03
C LYS A 139 -5.63 6.09 -11.08
N SER A 140 -5.41 4.83 -11.49
CA SER A 140 -6.37 4.13 -12.35
C SER A 140 -7.66 3.77 -11.62
N GLY A 141 -7.58 3.45 -10.34
CA GLY A 141 -8.74 3.32 -9.46
C GLY A 141 -9.48 4.63 -9.29
N ASP A 142 -8.74 5.72 -9.03
CA ASP A 142 -9.31 7.08 -8.94
C ASP A 142 -10.00 7.51 -10.23
N ALA A 143 -9.43 7.19 -11.39
CA ALA A 143 -10.03 7.50 -12.69
C ALA A 143 -11.38 6.77 -12.88
N VAL A 144 -11.46 5.51 -12.49
CA VAL A 144 -12.72 4.75 -12.50
C VAL A 144 -13.76 5.41 -11.59
N MET A 145 -13.37 5.79 -10.37
CA MET A 145 -14.25 6.47 -9.42
C MET A 145 -14.75 7.81 -9.95
N LEU A 146 -13.87 8.65 -10.50
CA LEU A 146 -14.20 9.95 -11.06
C LEU A 146 -15.12 9.83 -12.28
N HIS A 147 -14.86 8.86 -13.18
CA HIS A 147 -15.72 8.59 -14.31
C HIS A 147 -17.14 8.19 -13.87
N LEU A 148 -17.26 7.32 -12.88
CA LEU A 148 -18.56 6.93 -12.33
C LEU A 148 -19.26 8.12 -11.66
N ALA A 149 -18.53 8.95 -10.91
CA ALA A 149 -19.07 10.15 -10.26
C ALA A 149 -19.77 11.09 -11.25
N ALA A 150 -19.21 11.27 -12.46
CA ALA A 150 -19.80 12.14 -13.46
C ALA A 150 -20.88 11.47 -14.33
N THR A 151 -20.74 10.15 -14.59
CA THR A 151 -21.56 9.45 -15.59
C THR A 151 -22.68 8.58 -15.02
N LEU A 152 -22.83 8.55 -13.67
CA LEU A 152 -23.86 7.77 -12.98
C LEU A 152 -24.62 8.64 -11.96
N PRO A 153 -25.49 9.55 -12.40
CA PRO A 153 -26.16 10.50 -11.50
C PRO A 153 -27.26 9.87 -10.65
N GLU A 154 -27.81 8.74 -11.04
CA GLU A 154 -28.93 8.05 -10.37
C GLU A 154 -28.59 6.57 -10.06
N PRO A 155 -27.55 6.30 -9.25
CA PRO A 155 -27.21 4.93 -8.87
C PRO A 155 -28.27 4.32 -7.97
N ARG A 156 -28.36 2.98 -7.92
CA ARG A 156 -29.29 2.26 -7.04
C ARG A 156 -28.93 2.30 -5.56
N HIS A 157 -27.65 2.60 -5.22
CA HIS A 157 -27.16 2.92 -3.87
C HIS A 157 -26.82 4.40 -3.79
N ASP A 158 -26.94 5.03 -2.64
CA ASP A 158 -26.26 6.29 -2.44
C ASP A 158 -24.75 6.04 -2.46
N LEU A 159 -23.97 6.92 -3.12
CA LEU A 159 -22.53 6.78 -3.26
C LEU A 159 -21.79 7.88 -2.50
N THR A 160 -20.69 7.51 -1.88
CA THR A 160 -19.67 8.45 -1.39
C THR A 160 -18.33 8.11 -2.07
N PHE A 161 -17.73 9.10 -2.70
CA PHE A 161 -16.40 9.02 -3.29
C PHE A 161 -15.42 9.75 -2.36
N VAL A 162 -14.34 9.08 -1.97
CA VAL A 162 -13.31 9.59 -1.07
C VAL A 162 -11.97 9.51 -1.77
N PHE A 163 -11.45 10.65 -2.22
CA PHE A 163 -10.11 10.79 -2.78
C PHE A 163 -9.23 11.38 -1.70
N TYR A 164 -8.34 10.61 -1.09
CA TYR A 164 -7.59 11.04 0.09
C TYR A 164 -6.09 11.15 -0.18
N ASP A 165 -5.39 11.82 0.70
CA ASP A 165 -3.97 12.14 0.62
C ASP A 165 -3.15 11.29 1.61
N CYS A 166 -1.84 11.19 1.37
CA CYS A 166 -0.84 10.63 2.30
C CYS A 166 -1.12 9.18 2.72
N GLU A 167 -1.52 8.30 1.79
CA GLU A 167 -1.62 6.86 2.06
C GLU A 167 -0.25 6.22 2.22
N GLU A 168 0.68 6.56 1.35
CA GLU A 168 1.99 5.94 1.13
C GLU A 168 3.06 6.33 2.17
N VAL A 169 2.64 6.96 3.24
CA VAL A 169 3.53 7.43 4.32
C VAL A 169 2.98 7.02 5.69
N GLU A 170 3.54 7.59 6.76
CA GLU A 170 3.18 7.21 8.13
C GLU A 170 1.67 7.41 8.40
N ALA A 171 1.06 6.45 9.10
CA ALA A 171 -0.39 6.41 9.38
C ALA A 171 -0.95 7.69 10.01
N GLU A 172 -0.14 8.44 10.79
CA GLU A 172 -0.55 9.71 11.39
C GLU A 172 -0.88 10.79 10.37
N ARG A 173 -0.30 10.69 9.16
CA ARG A 173 -0.51 11.64 8.06
C ARG A 173 -1.64 11.24 7.13
N ASN A 174 -2.03 9.96 7.12
CA ASN A 174 -3.05 9.41 6.23
C ASN A 174 -4.36 10.22 6.30
N GLY A 175 -4.84 10.65 5.13
CA GLY A 175 -6.04 11.49 4.98
C GLY A 175 -7.30 10.86 5.53
N LEU A 176 -7.46 9.53 5.44
CA LEU A 176 -8.62 8.84 6.02
C LEU A 176 -8.69 9.02 7.54
N ASN A 177 -7.56 9.00 8.25
CA ASN A 177 -7.54 9.28 9.69
C ASN A 177 -7.98 10.71 10.02
N ARG A 178 -7.68 11.68 9.16
CA ARG A 178 -8.15 13.06 9.31
C ARG A 178 -9.65 13.15 9.05
N ILE A 179 -10.12 12.56 7.95
CA ILE A 179 -11.54 12.50 7.61
C ILE A 179 -12.34 11.81 8.71
N GLU A 180 -11.82 10.71 9.27
CA GLU A 180 -12.47 10.00 10.39
C GLU A 180 -12.67 10.88 11.62
N ARG A 181 -11.73 11.76 11.93
CA ARG A 181 -11.86 12.69 13.07
C ARG A 181 -12.75 13.88 12.80
N GLU A 182 -12.72 14.42 11.59
CA GLU A 182 -13.32 15.71 11.24
C GLU A 182 -14.66 15.58 10.53
N LEU A 183 -14.86 14.53 9.74
CA LEU A 183 -16.02 14.29 8.88
C LEU A 183 -16.46 12.80 8.92
N PRO A 184 -16.62 12.18 10.10
CA PRO A 184 -16.85 10.74 10.24
C PRO A 184 -18.11 10.23 9.51
N GLU A 185 -19.10 11.09 9.29
CA GLU A 185 -20.33 10.77 8.57
C GLU A 185 -20.12 10.56 7.07
N TRP A 186 -18.99 11.01 6.51
CA TRP A 186 -18.61 10.77 5.12
C TRP A 186 -18.04 9.38 4.88
N LEU A 187 -17.63 8.70 5.95
CA LEU A 187 -17.13 7.33 5.90
C LEU A 187 -18.19 6.30 6.33
N ALA A 188 -19.45 6.74 6.52
CA ALA A 188 -20.56 5.87 6.88
C ALA A 188 -21.18 5.24 5.62
N GLY A 189 -21.54 3.95 5.70
CA GLY A 189 -22.17 3.21 4.61
C GLY A 189 -22.43 1.76 4.98
N ASP A 190 -22.79 0.96 3.99
CA ASP A 190 -23.10 -0.48 4.09
C ASP A 190 -21.99 -1.36 3.48
N LEU A 191 -21.15 -0.75 2.64
CA LEU A 191 -19.96 -1.35 2.04
C LEU A 191 -18.96 -0.27 1.71
N ALA A 192 -17.66 -0.52 1.92
CA ALA A 192 -16.59 0.25 1.32
C ALA A 192 -15.87 -0.58 0.24
N VAL A 193 -15.56 0.07 -0.89
CA VAL A 193 -14.73 -0.48 -1.95
C VAL A 193 -13.50 0.41 -2.07
N VAL A 194 -12.34 -0.10 -1.67
CA VAL A 194 -11.06 0.58 -1.84
C VAL A 194 -10.53 0.18 -3.22
N CYS A 195 -10.37 1.18 -4.10
CA CYS A 195 -10.05 0.92 -5.51
C CYS A 195 -8.56 0.65 -5.77
N GLU A 196 -7.89 0.03 -4.78
CA GLU A 196 -6.53 -0.48 -4.82
C GLU A 196 -6.31 -1.54 -5.90
N PRO A 197 -5.07 -1.68 -6.42
CA PRO A 197 -4.78 -2.71 -7.41
C PRO A 197 -5.07 -4.11 -6.89
N SER A 198 -5.86 -4.85 -7.65
CA SER A 198 -6.30 -6.21 -7.31
C SER A 198 -6.37 -7.15 -8.51
N ASN A 199 -5.72 -6.81 -9.64
CA ASN A 199 -5.87 -7.50 -10.93
C ASN A 199 -7.35 -7.59 -11.37
N ALA A 200 -8.13 -6.56 -11.09
CA ALA A 200 -9.59 -6.52 -11.33
C ALA A 200 -10.38 -7.68 -10.69
N ALA A 201 -9.84 -8.31 -9.63
CA ALA A 201 -10.51 -9.28 -8.81
C ALA A 201 -10.97 -8.66 -7.48
N ILE A 202 -12.02 -9.19 -6.86
CA ILE A 202 -12.40 -8.76 -5.51
C ILE A 202 -11.43 -9.40 -4.52
N GLU A 203 -10.59 -8.59 -3.89
CA GLU A 203 -9.75 -9.02 -2.77
C GLU A 203 -10.45 -8.66 -1.45
N ALA A 204 -10.81 -9.68 -0.68
CA ALA A 204 -11.62 -9.53 0.54
C ALA A 204 -10.78 -9.65 1.81
N GLY A 205 -11.06 -8.76 2.77
CA GLY A 205 -10.26 -8.58 3.96
C GLY A 205 -8.84 -8.12 3.65
N CYS A 206 -7.97 -8.14 4.66
CA CYS A 206 -6.51 -7.98 4.49
C CYS A 206 -5.77 -8.55 5.69
N GLN A 207 -4.53 -8.96 5.50
CA GLN A 207 -3.68 -9.38 6.61
C GLN A 207 -3.25 -8.19 7.46
N GLY A 208 -3.11 -8.41 8.77
CA GLY A 208 -2.45 -7.48 9.66
C GLY A 208 -0.94 -7.49 9.48
N THR A 209 -0.30 -6.45 9.96
CA THR A 209 1.16 -6.32 9.99
C THR A 209 1.64 -5.89 11.37
N MET A 210 2.80 -6.41 11.79
CA MET A 210 3.48 -5.95 13.00
C MET A 210 4.98 -5.96 12.76
N ARG A 211 5.66 -4.92 13.23
CA ARG A 211 7.11 -4.84 13.21
C ARG A 211 7.64 -4.79 14.62
N VAL A 212 8.64 -5.64 14.90
CA VAL A 212 9.31 -5.67 16.20
C VAL A 212 10.81 -5.61 16.05
N GLU A 213 11.47 -5.06 17.05
CA GLU A 213 12.90 -5.18 17.26
C GLU A 213 13.20 -6.22 18.33
N VAL A 214 14.01 -7.21 18.00
CA VAL A 214 14.52 -8.21 18.92
C VAL A 214 15.97 -7.88 19.24
N ARG A 215 16.26 -7.59 20.52
CA ARG A 215 17.56 -7.09 20.98
C ARG A 215 18.37 -8.19 21.63
N THR A 216 19.66 -8.20 21.32
CA THR A 216 20.66 -8.98 22.01
C THR A 216 21.75 -8.07 22.55
N THR A 217 22.24 -8.38 23.73
CA THR A 217 23.25 -7.59 24.43
C THR A 217 24.53 -8.40 24.66
N GLY A 218 25.64 -7.68 24.82
CA GLY A 218 26.92 -8.27 25.08
C GLY A 218 27.81 -7.37 25.94
N ALA A 219 29.12 -7.52 25.79
CA ALA A 219 30.11 -6.71 26.47
C ALA A 219 31.27 -6.39 25.53
N ARG A 220 31.62 -5.11 25.40
CA ARG A 220 32.72 -4.66 24.55
C ARG A 220 34.05 -5.19 25.02
N ALA A 221 34.88 -5.56 24.08
CA ALA A 221 36.30 -5.85 24.27
C ALA A 221 37.08 -5.57 22.99
N HIS A 222 38.40 -5.46 23.09
CA HIS A 222 39.23 -5.42 21.91
C HIS A 222 39.22 -6.81 21.25
N THR A 223 39.06 -6.90 19.91
CA THR A 223 38.97 -8.18 19.19
C THR A 223 40.21 -9.06 19.39
N ALA A 224 41.42 -8.48 19.65
CA ALA A 224 42.62 -9.21 20.03
C ALA A 224 42.54 -9.88 21.42
N ARG A 225 41.51 -9.56 22.22
CA ARG A 225 41.21 -10.14 23.53
C ARG A 225 39.75 -10.49 23.66
N ALA A 226 39.20 -11.13 22.62
CA ALA A 226 37.77 -11.44 22.48
C ALA A 226 37.17 -12.19 23.69
N TRP A 227 38.01 -12.98 24.43
CA TRP A 227 37.60 -13.68 25.64
C TRP A 227 37.21 -12.77 26.82
N MET A 228 37.51 -11.48 26.75
CA MET A 228 37.10 -10.48 27.76
C MET A 228 35.74 -9.86 27.46
N GLY A 229 35.15 -10.13 26.30
CA GLY A 229 33.87 -9.58 25.86
C GLY A 229 32.82 -10.66 25.64
N VAL A 230 31.60 -10.20 25.35
CA VAL A 230 30.48 -11.03 24.88
C VAL A 230 29.95 -10.42 23.60
N ASN A 231 29.94 -11.18 22.53
CA ASN A 231 29.55 -10.68 21.22
C ASN A 231 28.03 -10.73 21.03
N ALA A 232 27.38 -9.58 20.98
CA ALA A 232 25.94 -9.46 20.81
C ALA A 232 25.47 -9.95 19.42
N ILE A 233 26.28 -9.81 18.37
CA ILE A 233 25.94 -10.36 17.04
C ILE A 233 25.90 -11.89 17.08
N HIS A 234 26.85 -12.53 17.76
CA HIS A 234 26.81 -13.99 17.92
C HIS A 234 25.60 -14.41 18.77
N ALA A 235 25.21 -13.61 19.76
CA ALA A 235 24.03 -13.86 20.60
C ALA A 235 22.70 -13.74 19.81
N ALA A 236 22.70 -13.12 18.62
CA ALA A 236 21.54 -13.06 17.75
C ALA A 236 21.28 -14.37 16.95
N GLN A 237 22.25 -15.31 16.94
CA GLN A 237 22.08 -16.58 16.22
C GLN A 237 20.78 -17.32 16.57
N PRO A 238 20.36 -17.48 17.84
CA PRO A 238 19.11 -18.15 18.17
C PRO A 238 17.87 -17.40 17.66
N VAL A 239 17.91 -16.08 17.55
CA VAL A 239 16.82 -15.27 16.94
C VAL A 239 16.65 -15.63 15.47
N LEU A 240 17.77 -15.64 14.72
CA LEU A 240 17.75 -16.02 13.30
C LEU A 240 17.36 -17.48 13.09
N GLN A 241 17.82 -18.38 13.99
CA GLN A 241 17.45 -19.81 13.94
C GLN A 241 15.95 -20.01 14.11
N ARG A 242 15.30 -19.32 15.04
CA ARG A 242 13.85 -19.37 15.25
C ARG A 242 13.07 -18.88 14.02
N LEU A 243 13.58 -17.85 13.32
CA LEU A 243 12.99 -17.37 12.07
C LEU A 243 13.11 -18.38 10.92
N VAL A 244 14.26 -19.06 10.81
CA VAL A 244 14.49 -20.11 9.79
C VAL A 244 13.60 -21.32 10.04
N GLU A 245 13.37 -21.69 11.31
CA GLU A 245 12.54 -22.84 11.70
C GLU A 245 11.04 -22.50 11.81
N TYR A 246 10.68 -21.22 11.72
CA TYR A 246 9.30 -20.78 11.86
C TYR A 246 8.41 -21.35 10.75
N THR A 247 7.30 -21.96 11.16
CA THR A 247 6.28 -22.46 10.25
C THR A 247 5.05 -21.57 10.34
N PRO A 248 4.78 -20.73 9.32
CA PRO A 248 3.63 -19.83 9.33
C PRO A 248 2.31 -20.61 9.21
N ARG A 249 1.24 -20.07 9.82
CA ARG A 249 -0.12 -20.57 9.60
C ARG A 249 -0.62 -20.14 8.22
N ASN A 250 -1.51 -20.95 7.67
CA ASN A 250 -2.24 -20.66 6.43
C ASN A 250 -3.75 -20.90 6.67
N PRO A 251 -4.43 -20.08 7.50
CA PRO A 251 -5.83 -20.32 7.82
C PRO A 251 -6.75 -20.04 6.64
N VAL A 252 -7.89 -20.74 6.63
CA VAL A 252 -9.03 -20.45 5.75
C VAL A 252 -10.08 -19.71 6.59
N ILE A 253 -10.43 -18.49 6.17
CA ILE A 253 -11.40 -17.63 6.85
C ILE A 253 -12.46 -17.24 5.82
N ASP A 254 -13.72 -17.53 6.10
CA ASP A 254 -14.86 -17.32 5.18
C ASP A 254 -14.60 -17.88 3.77
N GLY A 255 -13.96 -19.05 3.68
CA GLY A 255 -13.59 -19.70 2.42
C GLY A 255 -12.32 -19.19 1.76
N LEU A 256 -11.69 -18.14 2.25
CA LEU A 256 -10.49 -17.51 1.68
C LEU A 256 -9.23 -17.96 2.44
N GLN A 257 -8.18 -18.35 1.72
CA GLN A 257 -6.91 -18.76 2.31
C GLN A 257 -5.98 -17.59 2.51
N PHE A 258 -5.67 -17.25 3.76
CA PHE A 258 -4.63 -16.31 4.14
C PHE A 258 -3.28 -17.01 4.34
N ARG A 259 -2.18 -16.27 4.20
CA ARG A 259 -0.82 -16.80 4.33
C ARG A 259 -0.02 -15.92 5.27
N GLU A 260 0.19 -16.36 6.51
CA GLU A 260 1.03 -15.65 7.46
C GLU A 260 2.51 -15.69 7.05
N GLY A 261 3.30 -14.77 7.57
CA GLY A 261 4.73 -14.71 7.33
C GLY A 261 5.47 -14.03 8.46
N LEU A 262 6.69 -14.49 8.76
CA LEU A 262 7.56 -13.91 9.77
C LEU A 262 8.98 -13.83 9.19
N GLN A 263 9.50 -12.61 9.00
CA GLN A 263 10.77 -12.38 8.32
C GLN A 263 11.63 -11.35 9.02
N ALA A 264 12.94 -11.64 9.15
CA ALA A 264 13.90 -10.59 9.46
C ALA A 264 14.03 -9.66 8.23
N VAL A 265 13.82 -8.37 8.45
CA VAL A 265 13.91 -7.35 7.39
C VAL A 265 15.12 -6.44 7.54
N ARG A 266 15.77 -6.47 8.72
CA ARG A 266 17.00 -5.72 9.01
C ARG A 266 17.74 -6.37 10.18
N ILE A 267 19.08 -6.26 10.17
CA ILE A 267 19.94 -6.60 11.31
C ILE A 267 21.03 -5.55 11.44
N GLU A 268 21.24 -5.05 12.65
CA GLU A 268 22.23 -4.02 12.94
C GLU A 268 23.06 -4.38 14.17
N GLY A 269 24.36 -4.20 14.09
CA GLY A 269 25.27 -4.45 15.20
C GLY A 269 26.71 -4.08 14.89
N GLY A 270 27.50 -3.80 15.94
CA GLY A 270 28.87 -3.40 15.82
C GLY A 270 29.08 -1.89 15.68
N VAL A 271 30.25 -1.40 16.15
CA VAL A 271 30.62 0.03 16.15
C VAL A 271 31.97 0.27 15.48
N ALA A 272 32.89 -0.71 15.47
CA ALA A 272 34.20 -0.63 14.83
C ALA A 272 34.77 -2.03 14.58
N GLY A 273 35.64 -2.17 13.57
CA GLY A 273 36.18 -3.46 13.14
C GLY A 273 37.09 -4.19 14.14
N ASN A 274 37.52 -3.48 15.20
CA ASN A 274 38.40 -4.05 16.24
C ASN A 274 37.73 -4.07 17.63
N VAL A 275 36.37 -3.89 17.68
CA VAL A 275 35.57 -3.93 18.92
C VAL A 275 34.59 -5.09 18.85
N VAL A 276 34.56 -5.94 19.90
CA VAL A 276 33.51 -6.94 20.08
C VAL A 276 32.18 -6.21 20.32
N PRO A 277 31.13 -6.44 19.52
CA PRO A 277 29.85 -5.74 19.65
C PRO A 277 29.15 -6.04 20.97
N ASP A 278 28.62 -5.00 21.60
CA ASP A 278 27.83 -5.09 22.84
C ASP A 278 26.32 -4.97 22.62
N SER A 279 25.89 -4.69 21.38
CA SER A 279 24.48 -4.61 21.01
C SER A 279 24.28 -5.13 19.57
N CYS A 280 23.20 -5.87 19.37
CA CYS A 280 22.68 -6.22 18.07
C CYS A 280 21.15 -6.17 18.09
N VAL A 281 20.54 -5.66 17.04
CA VAL A 281 19.08 -5.55 16.87
C VAL A 281 18.67 -6.25 15.58
N VAL A 282 17.72 -7.17 15.66
CA VAL A 282 17.08 -7.82 14.51
C VAL A 282 15.68 -7.23 14.38
N THR A 283 15.41 -6.53 13.28
CA THR A 283 14.08 -6.04 12.97
C THR A 283 13.31 -7.14 12.23
N VAL A 284 12.16 -7.50 12.76
CA VAL A 284 11.31 -8.58 12.25
C VAL A 284 9.95 -8.02 11.84
N ASN A 285 9.47 -8.37 10.65
CA ASN A 285 8.11 -8.11 10.19
C ASN A 285 7.28 -9.40 10.29
N HIS A 286 6.10 -9.29 10.90
CA HIS A 286 5.08 -10.34 10.98
C HIS A 286 3.86 -9.93 10.17
N ARG A 287 3.48 -10.76 9.20
CA ARG A 287 2.20 -10.70 8.50
C ARG A 287 1.29 -11.77 9.10
N PHE A 288 0.17 -11.38 9.67
CA PHE A 288 -0.75 -12.28 10.37
C PHE A 288 -2.16 -12.20 9.78
N ALA A 289 -2.87 -13.33 9.85
CA ALA A 289 -4.23 -13.43 9.33
C ALA A 289 -5.21 -12.58 10.18
N PRO A 290 -6.32 -12.10 9.57
CA PRO A 290 -7.24 -11.17 10.23
C PRO A 290 -8.08 -11.78 11.37
N ASP A 291 -7.93 -13.07 11.64
CA ASP A 291 -8.51 -13.73 12.82
C ASP A 291 -7.73 -13.47 14.12
N LYS A 292 -6.64 -12.70 14.06
CA LYS A 292 -5.84 -12.26 15.21
C LYS A 292 -5.96 -10.75 15.40
N SER A 293 -6.12 -10.35 16.65
CA SER A 293 -5.94 -8.97 17.08
C SER A 293 -4.45 -8.59 17.15
N LEU A 294 -4.15 -7.28 17.25
CA LEU A 294 -2.78 -6.81 17.50
C LEU A 294 -2.18 -7.38 18.78
N ALA A 295 -2.98 -7.48 19.84
CA ALA A 295 -2.52 -8.04 21.12
C ALA A 295 -2.14 -9.52 21.01
N GLU A 296 -2.91 -10.31 20.25
CA GLU A 296 -2.61 -11.72 20.00
C GLU A 296 -1.38 -11.89 19.09
N ALA A 297 -1.22 -11.00 18.09
CA ALA A 297 -0.03 -11.00 17.24
C ALA A 297 1.23 -10.63 18.05
N GLU A 298 1.16 -9.64 18.94
CA GLU A 298 2.25 -9.29 19.84
C GLU A 298 2.58 -10.44 20.80
N ALA A 299 1.58 -11.05 21.43
CA ALA A 299 1.77 -12.18 22.35
C ALA A 299 2.46 -13.34 21.62
N HIS A 300 2.05 -13.65 20.39
CA HIS A 300 2.70 -14.67 19.56
C HIS A 300 4.17 -14.36 19.29
N LEU A 301 4.51 -13.10 18.96
CA LEU A 301 5.91 -12.71 18.73
C LEU A 301 6.75 -12.79 20.01
N ARG A 302 6.19 -12.43 21.17
CA ARG A 302 6.86 -12.59 22.46
C ARG A 302 7.09 -14.05 22.82
N GLU A 303 6.18 -14.96 22.45
CA GLU A 303 6.36 -16.41 22.58
C GLU A 303 7.46 -16.93 21.65
N VAL A 304 7.43 -16.56 20.36
CA VAL A 304 8.45 -16.96 19.38
C VAL A 304 9.83 -16.52 19.83
N PHE A 305 9.96 -15.33 20.40
CA PHE A 305 11.24 -14.76 20.84
C PHE A 305 11.39 -14.78 22.37
N ASP A 306 10.77 -15.77 23.04
CA ASP A 306 10.92 -15.93 24.50
C ASP A 306 12.39 -15.91 24.93
N GLY A 307 12.69 -15.20 26.01
CA GLY A 307 14.03 -15.00 26.54
C GLY A 307 14.81 -13.84 25.89
N PHE A 308 14.23 -13.12 24.91
CA PHE A 308 14.79 -11.91 24.31
C PHE A 308 13.97 -10.67 24.66
N GLU A 309 14.61 -9.51 24.61
CA GLU A 309 13.91 -8.24 24.66
C GLU A 309 13.22 -7.99 23.30
N VAL A 310 11.89 -7.83 23.31
CA VAL A 310 11.07 -7.58 22.13
C VAL A 310 10.36 -6.24 22.28
N ALA A 311 10.64 -5.29 21.40
CA ALA A 311 9.99 -3.99 21.33
C ALA A 311 9.13 -3.90 20.06
N VAL A 312 7.84 -3.62 20.22
CA VAL A 312 6.95 -3.32 19.07
C VAL A 312 7.27 -1.92 18.57
N THR A 313 7.53 -1.78 17.28
CA THR A 313 7.85 -0.49 16.64
C THR A 313 6.75 -0.01 15.70
N ASP A 314 5.89 -0.93 15.22
CA ASP A 314 4.79 -0.62 14.31
C ASP A 314 3.77 -1.75 14.32
N GLY A 315 2.49 -1.45 14.05
CA GLY A 315 1.46 -2.48 13.94
C GLY A 315 0.11 -1.97 13.47
N ALA A 316 -0.51 -2.73 12.57
CA ALA A 316 -1.86 -2.50 12.08
C ALA A 316 -2.64 -3.81 12.04
N ALA A 317 -3.87 -3.80 12.54
CA ALA A 317 -4.77 -4.95 12.49
C ALA A 317 -5.19 -5.27 11.06
N GLY A 318 -5.47 -6.53 10.78
CA GLY A 318 -6.10 -6.94 9.54
C GLY A 318 -7.62 -6.71 9.54
N ALA A 319 -8.26 -7.04 8.41
CA ALA A 319 -9.71 -7.01 8.27
C ALA A 319 -10.23 -8.38 7.84
N LEU A 320 -11.32 -8.84 8.47
CA LEU A 320 -12.05 -10.02 8.03
C LEU A 320 -12.65 -9.78 6.62
N PRO A 321 -12.91 -10.84 5.83
CA PRO A 321 -13.36 -10.71 4.44
C PRO A 321 -14.60 -9.85 4.20
N GLY A 322 -15.55 -9.80 5.13
CA GLY A 322 -16.72 -8.93 5.05
C GLY A 322 -17.71 -9.26 3.92
N LEU A 323 -17.58 -10.44 3.28
CA LEU A 323 -18.38 -10.86 2.12
C LEU A 323 -19.84 -11.21 2.45
N THR A 324 -20.19 -11.32 3.73
CA THR A 324 -21.55 -11.68 4.18
C THR A 324 -22.53 -10.52 4.11
N SER A 325 -22.08 -9.28 3.87
CA SER A 325 -22.97 -8.14 3.68
C SER A 325 -23.75 -8.26 2.36
N PRO A 326 -25.03 -7.83 2.30
CA PRO A 326 -25.80 -7.88 1.06
C PRO A 326 -25.15 -7.11 -0.10
N ALA A 327 -24.57 -5.94 0.18
CA ALA A 327 -23.91 -5.13 -0.83
C ALA A 327 -22.63 -5.80 -1.36
N ALA A 328 -21.83 -6.45 -0.49
CA ALA A 328 -20.65 -7.19 -0.92
C ALA A 328 -21.05 -8.40 -1.78
N ALA A 329 -22.09 -9.14 -1.43
CA ALA A 329 -22.59 -10.26 -2.24
C ALA A 329 -23.04 -9.80 -3.65
N GLN A 330 -23.71 -8.64 -3.74
CA GLN A 330 -24.10 -8.04 -5.03
C GLN A 330 -22.89 -7.62 -5.86
N LEU A 331 -21.84 -7.07 -5.24
CA LEU A 331 -20.59 -6.73 -5.94
C LEU A 331 -19.89 -7.97 -6.47
N VAL A 332 -19.83 -9.06 -5.69
CA VAL A 332 -19.30 -10.36 -6.13
C VAL A 332 -20.08 -10.89 -7.33
N GLU A 333 -21.43 -10.85 -7.29
CA GLU A 333 -22.26 -11.23 -8.42
C GLU A 333 -21.99 -10.36 -9.66
N ALA A 334 -21.88 -9.04 -9.49
CA ALA A 334 -21.60 -8.12 -10.59
C ALA A 334 -20.20 -8.33 -11.20
N SER A 335 -19.22 -8.76 -10.41
CA SER A 335 -17.86 -9.07 -10.90
C SER A 335 -17.83 -10.34 -11.75
N GLY A 336 -18.69 -11.32 -11.46
CA GLY A 336 -18.71 -12.63 -12.11
C GLY A 336 -17.48 -13.48 -11.82
N SER A 337 -16.69 -13.15 -10.79
CA SER A 337 -15.47 -13.87 -10.41
C SER A 337 -15.47 -14.23 -8.92
N GLU A 338 -14.74 -15.30 -8.56
CA GLU A 338 -14.58 -15.71 -7.18
C GLU A 338 -13.67 -14.72 -6.43
N PRO A 339 -14.07 -14.30 -5.22
CA PRO A 339 -13.22 -13.46 -4.38
C PRO A 339 -11.95 -14.17 -3.94
N VAL A 340 -10.89 -13.42 -3.69
CA VAL A 340 -9.62 -13.91 -3.16
C VAL A 340 -9.21 -13.16 -1.88
N ALA A 341 -8.31 -13.74 -1.08
CA ALA A 341 -7.80 -13.09 0.11
C ALA A 341 -6.78 -11.99 -0.24
N LYS A 342 -6.89 -10.80 0.34
CA LYS A 342 -5.82 -9.78 0.30
C LYS A 342 -4.70 -10.18 1.25
N LEU A 343 -3.50 -10.41 0.70
CA LEU A 343 -2.32 -10.79 1.50
C LEU A 343 -1.51 -9.58 2.00
N GLY A 344 -1.65 -8.43 1.36
CA GLY A 344 -1.14 -7.14 1.85
C GLY A 344 -2.07 -6.51 2.88
N TRP A 345 -1.58 -5.52 3.62
CA TRP A 345 -2.43 -4.62 4.39
C TRP A 345 -2.89 -3.48 3.48
N THR A 346 -4.13 -3.04 3.62
CA THR A 346 -4.68 -1.87 2.93
C THR A 346 -5.69 -1.16 3.84
N ASP A 347 -6.13 0.01 3.43
CA ASP A 347 -7.09 0.84 4.18
C ASP A 347 -8.49 0.20 4.33
N VAL A 348 -8.78 -0.97 3.73
CA VAL A 348 -9.97 -1.77 4.09
C VAL A 348 -10.00 -2.08 5.59
N ALA A 349 -8.83 -2.19 6.24
CA ALA A 349 -8.75 -2.40 7.68
C ALA A 349 -9.31 -1.22 8.49
N ARG A 350 -9.18 0.01 8.01
CA ARG A 350 -9.74 1.21 8.68
C ARG A 350 -11.26 1.21 8.61
N PHE A 351 -11.83 0.90 7.45
CA PHE A 351 -13.28 0.76 7.31
C PHE A 351 -13.83 -0.39 8.16
N ALA A 352 -13.16 -1.55 8.14
CA ALA A 352 -13.54 -2.70 8.96
C ALA A 352 -13.48 -2.40 10.46
N ALA A 353 -12.49 -1.64 10.94
CA ALA A 353 -12.38 -1.22 12.34
C ALA A 353 -13.56 -0.35 12.79
N ARG A 354 -14.26 0.32 11.86
CA ARG A 354 -15.49 1.09 12.08
C ARG A 354 -16.76 0.24 12.01
N GLY A 355 -16.63 -1.05 11.73
CA GLY A 355 -17.76 -1.96 11.53
C GLY A 355 -18.37 -1.88 10.13
N LEU A 356 -17.70 -1.21 9.17
CA LEU A 356 -18.10 -1.14 7.77
C LEU A 356 -17.41 -2.26 6.99
N PRO A 357 -18.14 -3.23 6.42
CA PRO A 357 -17.57 -4.23 5.53
C PRO A 357 -16.80 -3.56 4.38
N ALA A 358 -15.62 -4.08 4.05
CA ALA A 358 -14.77 -3.45 3.05
C ALA A 358 -14.01 -4.49 2.21
N VAL A 359 -13.86 -4.20 0.92
CA VAL A 359 -13.10 -5.01 -0.04
C VAL A 359 -12.20 -4.12 -0.89
N ASN A 360 -11.14 -4.71 -1.48
CA ASN A 360 -10.38 -4.06 -2.53
C ASN A 360 -10.91 -4.51 -3.89
N PHE A 361 -11.06 -3.56 -4.80
CA PHE A 361 -11.41 -3.84 -6.18
C PHE A 361 -10.95 -2.73 -7.10
N GLY A 362 -9.88 -2.95 -7.84
CA GLY A 362 -9.33 -1.98 -8.78
C GLY A 362 -8.41 -2.60 -9.84
N PRO A 363 -8.05 -1.82 -10.86
CA PRO A 363 -7.22 -2.29 -11.97
C PRO A 363 -5.75 -2.39 -11.58
N GLY A 364 -5.01 -3.23 -12.27
CA GLY A 364 -3.56 -3.40 -12.16
C GLY A 364 -3.12 -4.44 -11.14
N SER A 365 -1.89 -4.90 -11.32
CA SER A 365 -1.29 -5.90 -10.45
C SER A 365 -0.60 -5.25 -9.25
N PRO A 366 -0.94 -5.60 -8.01
CA PRO A 366 -0.28 -5.05 -6.81
C PRO A 366 1.22 -5.38 -6.75
N THR A 367 1.71 -6.33 -7.57
CA THR A 367 3.13 -6.66 -7.64
C THR A 367 3.96 -5.65 -8.45
N LEU A 368 3.29 -4.76 -9.18
CA LEU A 368 3.93 -3.70 -9.98
C LEU A 368 3.98 -2.36 -9.24
N ALA A 369 3.20 -2.21 -8.16
CA ALA A 369 3.23 -1.03 -7.30
C ALA A 369 4.66 -0.74 -6.80
N HIS A 370 5.01 0.54 -6.67
CA HIS A 370 6.31 1.02 -6.18
C HIS A 370 7.52 0.62 -7.06
N THR A 371 7.30 0.16 -8.28
CA THR A 371 8.38 -0.21 -9.19
C THR A 371 8.60 0.80 -10.31
N LYS A 372 9.83 0.91 -10.83
CA LYS A 372 10.11 1.72 -12.02
C LYS A 372 9.33 1.26 -13.26
N GLN A 373 8.93 -0.01 -13.30
CA GLN A 373 8.21 -0.64 -14.40
C GLN A 373 6.68 -0.64 -14.18
N GLU A 374 6.19 0.17 -13.26
CA GLU A 374 4.77 0.29 -12.97
C GLU A 374 3.96 0.54 -14.23
N HIS A 375 2.94 -0.28 -14.43
CA HIS A 375 2.05 -0.19 -15.59
C HIS A 375 0.73 -0.93 -15.37
N VAL A 376 -0.31 -0.52 -16.08
CA VAL A 376 -1.64 -1.14 -16.05
C VAL A 376 -2.16 -1.41 -17.46
N ALA A 377 -2.79 -2.57 -17.66
CA ALA A 377 -3.49 -2.87 -18.91
C ALA A 377 -4.78 -2.03 -19.00
N THR A 378 -4.97 -1.34 -20.13
CA THR A 378 -6.16 -0.47 -20.30
C THR A 378 -7.47 -1.26 -20.27
N ALA A 379 -7.42 -2.53 -20.65
CA ALA A 379 -8.56 -3.44 -20.53
C ALA A 379 -9.02 -3.65 -19.09
N GLU A 380 -8.11 -3.68 -18.11
CA GLU A 380 -8.48 -3.83 -16.69
C GLU A 380 -9.17 -2.57 -16.16
N ILE A 381 -8.72 -1.38 -16.57
CA ILE A 381 -9.36 -0.11 -16.18
C ILE A 381 -10.82 -0.08 -16.65
N ARG A 382 -11.05 -0.40 -17.94
CA ARG A 382 -12.42 -0.47 -18.49
C ARG A 382 -13.25 -1.56 -17.82
N HIS A 383 -12.65 -2.73 -17.58
CA HIS A 383 -13.33 -3.84 -16.91
C HIS A 383 -13.80 -3.44 -15.48
N CYS A 384 -12.95 -2.79 -14.69
CA CYS A 384 -13.33 -2.32 -13.36
C CYS A 384 -14.47 -1.28 -13.42
N ALA A 385 -14.40 -0.34 -14.37
CA ALA A 385 -15.47 0.63 -14.59
C ALA A 385 -16.80 -0.06 -14.96
N ASP A 386 -16.76 -1.07 -15.83
CA ASP A 386 -17.94 -1.82 -16.25
C ASP A 386 -18.54 -2.66 -15.12
N VAL A 387 -17.70 -3.31 -14.29
CA VAL A 387 -18.16 -4.08 -13.11
C VAL A 387 -18.86 -3.15 -12.12
N LEU A 388 -18.20 -2.04 -11.74
CA LEU A 388 -18.80 -1.09 -10.78
C LEU A 388 -20.07 -0.43 -11.35
N ARG A 389 -20.09 -0.12 -12.65
CA ARG A 389 -21.31 0.39 -13.30
C ARG A 389 -22.45 -0.62 -13.21
N ARG A 390 -22.22 -1.91 -13.48
CA ARG A 390 -23.25 -2.96 -13.32
C ARG A 390 -23.70 -3.11 -11.87
N PHE A 391 -22.78 -2.99 -10.94
CA PHE A 391 -23.08 -3.05 -9.51
C PHE A 391 -23.97 -1.90 -9.06
N PHE A 392 -23.80 -0.70 -9.63
CA PHE A 392 -24.54 0.50 -9.24
C PHE A 392 -25.78 0.80 -10.12
N ALA A 393 -25.98 0.11 -11.25
CA ALA A 393 -27.09 0.35 -12.18
C ALA A 393 -28.47 -0.17 -11.69
#